data_f17d08c40e0c9c6ebb221411c19e15bb
#
_entry.id   f17d08c40e0c9c6ebb221411c19e15bb
#
_cell.length_a   1.000
_cell.length_b   1.000
_cell.length_c   1.000
_cell.angle_alpha   90.00
_cell.angle_beta   90.00
_cell.angle_gamma   90.00
#
_symmetry.space_group_name_H-M   'P 1'
#
loop_
_entity.id
_entity.type
_entity.pdbx_description
1 polymer ?
#
loop_
_entity_poly.entity_id
_entity_poly.type
_entity_poly.pdbx_seq_one_letter_code
_entity_poly.pdbx_strand_id
1 'polypeptide(L)'
;CYINEGRTGESVIREAMLKARNRDARPDEIEQIYAEKSAYFHQLGETYPIPNVADVLQHVQSCGHQIWVVTGSGQRTLIDSLHAVFPNIFQRDRMITAFDVTHGKPDPEPYLKAWERSGLPKEKCFVIENAPLGIRSGKAAGLTVYAVNTGILTREDLAQADQVFDSMTELLMFLKQ
;
A
#
# COMPACT_ATOMS: atom_id res chain seq x y z
N CYS A 1 3.37 3.54 -14.70
CA CYS A 1 3.00 2.50 -13.73
C CYS A 1 2.72 3.09 -12.34
N TYR A 2 3.62 3.87 -11.77
CA TYR A 2 3.53 4.37 -10.38
C TYR A 2 2.34 5.29 -10.08
N ILE A 3 1.82 6.01 -11.06
CA ILE A 3 0.59 6.84 -10.91
C ILE A 3 -0.63 5.99 -10.51
N ASN A 4 -0.61 4.70 -10.81
CA ASN A 4 -1.69 3.75 -10.50
C ASN A 4 -1.36 2.84 -9.31
N GLU A 5 -0.23 3.05 -8.64
CA GLU A 5 0.16 2.27 -7.47
C GLU A 5 -0.84 2.44 -6.33
N GLY A 6 -1.25 1.34 -5.72
CA GLY A 6 -2.28 1.31 -4.67
C GLY A 6 -3.70 1.03 -5.15
N ARG A 7 -4.00 1.12 -6.46
CA ARG A 7 -5.29 0.68 -6.99
C ARG A 7 -5.43 -0.84 -6.93
N THR A 8 -6.67 -1.33 -6.93
CA THR A 8 -6.92 -2.76 -7.17
C THR A 8 -6.57 -3.12 -8.62
N GLY A 9 -6.12 -4.36 -8.84
CA GLY A 9 -5.80 -4.83 -10.18
C GLY A 9 -6.97 -4.69 -11.16
N GLU A 10 -8.19 -4.96 -10.71
CA GLU A 10 -9.40 -4.78 -11.48
C GLU A 10 -9.60 -3.32 -11.93
N SER A 11 -9.46 -2.35 -11.03
CA SER A 11 -9.66 -0.94 -11.38
C SER A 11 -8.63 -0.44 -12.39
N VAL A 12 -7.40 -0.92 -12.33
CA VAL A 12 -6.34 -0.60 -13.30
C VAL A 12 -6.68 -1.17 -14.68
N ILE A 13 -7.15 -2.41 -14.74
CA ILE A 13 -7.53 -3.08 -15.99
C ILE A 13 -8.72 -2.36 -16.65
N ARG A 14 -9.76 -2.03 -15.87
CA ARG A 14 -10.93 -1.28 -16.39
C ARG A 14 -10.54 0.07 -16.97
N GLU A 15 -9.70 0.83 -16.26
CA GLU A 15 -9.21 2.12 -16.75
C GLU A 15 -8.36 1.97 -18.02
N ALA A 16 -7.47 0.98 -18.07
CA ALA A 16 -6.65 0.72 -19.25
C ALA A 16 -7.51 0.34 -20.47
N MET A 17 -8.53 -0.49 -20.29
CA MET A 17 -9.46 -0.89 -21.36
C MET A 17 -10.32 0.30 -21.82
N LEU A 18 -10.77 1.14 -20.89
CA LEU A 18 -11.52 2.34 -21.25
C LEU A 18 -10.66 3.29 -22.10
N LYS A 19 -9.41 3.51 -21.71
CA LYS A 19 -8.48 4.37 -22.45
C LYS A 19 -8.09 3.80 -23.82
N ALA A 20 -7.82 2.50 -23.88
CA ALA A 20 -7.32 1.86 -25.10
C ALA A 20 -8.42 1.46 -26.10
N ARG A 21 -9.60 1.12 -25.61
CA ARG A 21 -10.68 0.53 -26.44
C ARG A 21 -12.03 1.26 -26.30
N ASN A 22 -12.07 2.34 -25.52
CA ASN A 22 -13.26 3.13 -25.25
C ASN A 22 -14.47 2.31 -24.75
N ARG A 23 -14.20 1.25 -23.98
CA ARG A 23 -15.21 0.39 -23.34
C ARG A 23 -14.68 -0.17 -22.02
N ASP A 24 -15.59 -0.58 -21.15
CA ASP A 24 -15.22 -1.27 -19.92
C ASP A 24 -14.69 -2.68 -20.20
N ALA A 25 -13.88 -3.20 -19.28
CA ALA A 25 -13.39 -4.57 -19.32
C ALA A 25 -14.50 -5.56 -18.89
N ARG A 26 -14.61 -6.68 -19.58
CA ARG A 26 -15.49 -7.78 -19.16
C ARG A 26 -14.83 -8.56 -18.01
N PRO A 27 -15.62 -9.28 -17.18
CA PRO A 27 -15.06 -10.08 -16.07
C PRO A 27 -14.01 -11.11 -16.51
N ASP A 28 -14.24 -11.79 -17.65
CA ASP A 28 -13.30 -12.76 -18.23
C ASP A 28 -11.97 -12.11 -18.66
N GLU A 29 -12.01 -10.91 -19.23
CA GLU A 29 -10.82 -10.14 -19.60
C GLU A 29 -10.03 -9.67 -18.37
N ILE A 30 -10.75 -9.27 -17.31
CA ILE A 30 -10.11 -8.87 -16.05
C ILE A 30 -9.33 -10.04 -15.46
N GLU A 31 -9.95 -11.20 -15.37
CA GLU A 31 -9.33 -12.41 -14.83
C GLU A 31 -8.10 -12.82 -15.65
N GLN A 32 -8.22 -12.85 -16.98
CA GLN A 32 -7.12 -13.20 -17.87
C GLN A 32 -5.95 -12.23 -17.75
N ILE A 33 -6.20 -10.92 -17.85
CA ILE A 33 -5.14 -9.89 -17.80
C ILE A 33 -4.47 -9.90 -16.41
N TYR A 34 -5.25 -10.11 -15.34
CA TYR A 34 -4.69 -10.19 -14.00
C TYR A 34 -3.80 -11.43 -13.82
N ALA A 35 -4.21 -12.57 -14.37
CA ALA A 35 -3.41 -13.78 -14.36
C ALA A 35 -2.10 -13.63 -15.14
N GLU A 36 -2.16 -13.05 -16.35
CA GLU A 36 -0.98 -12.75 -17.16
C GLU A 36 -0.03 -11.81 -16.43
N LYS A 37 -0.54 -10.71 -15.86
CA LYS A 37 0.27 -9.77 -15.05
C LYS A 37 0.96 -10.50 -13.90
N SER A 38 0.23 -11.36 -13.19
CA SER A 38 0.78 -12.10 -12.04
C SER A 38 1.87 -13.08 -12.48
N ALA A 39 1.69 -13.75 -13.61
CA ALA A 39 2.71 -14.63 -14.19
C ALA A 39 3.98 -13.87 -14.57
N TYR A 40 3.85 -12.71 -15.22
CA TYR A 40 4.99 -11.83 -15.51
C TYR A 40 5.70 -11.35 -14.23
N PHE A 41 4.95 -10.97 -13.22
CA PHE A 41 5.53 -10.54 -11.94
C PHE A 41 6.40 -11.64 -11.31
N HIS A 42 5.93 -12.89 -11.33
CA HIS A 42 6.71 -14.02 -10.82
C HIS A 42 7.98 -14.34 -11.67
N GLN A 43 8.01 -13.93 -12.93
CA GLN A 43 9.18 -14.10 -13.79
C GLN A 43 10.24 -13.00 -13.58
N LEU A 44 9.90 -11.86 -12.99
CA LEU A 44 10.81 -10.73 -12.79
C LEU A 44 11.91 -11.00 -11.73
N GLY A 45 11.84 -12.14 -11.05
CA GLY A 45 12.83 -12.55 -10.06
C GLY A 45 12.54 -12.05 -8.64
N GLU A 46 13.59 -11.98 -7.84
CA GLU A 46 13.47 -11.64 -6.42
C GLU A 46 13.12 -10.15 -6.24
N THR A 47 12.22 -9.89 -5.31
CA THR A 47 11.94 -8.55 -4.82
C THR A 47 12.73 -8.29 -3.56
N TYR A 48 13.32 -7.11 -3.46
CA TYR A 48 14.12 -6.72 -2.30
C TYR A 48 13.37 -5.69 -1.46
N PRO A 49 13.45 -5.77 -0.12
CA PRO A 49 12.92 -4.75 0.75
C PRO A 49 13.54 -3.38 0.47
N ILE A 50 12.76 -2.33 0.69
CA ILE A 50 13.28 -0.96 0.67
C ILE A 50 14.38 -0.85 1.74
N PRO A 51 15.53 -0.21 1.45
CA PRO A 51 16.60 -0.05 2.44
C PRO A 51 16.11 0.50 3.77
N ASN A 52 16.54 -0.10 4.87
CA ASN A 52 16.23 0.28 6.25
C ASN A 52 14.75 0.15 6.67
N VAL A 53 13.88 -0.45 5.85
CA VAL A 53 12.46 -0.69 6.25
C VAL A 53 12.38 -1.63 7.45
N ALA A 54 13.29 -2.60 7.55
CA ALA A 54 13.32 -3.52 8.69
C ALA A 54 13.53 -2.78 10.04
N ASP A 55 14.41 -1.78 10.06
CA ASP A 55 14.67 -0.99 11.28
C ASP A 55 13.44 -0.16 11.68
N VAL A 56 12.72 0.40 10.70
CA VAL A 56 11.45 1.10 10.96
C VAL A 56 10.41 0.16 11.55
N LEU A 57 10.21 -1.01 10.94
CA LEU A 57 9.25 -2.00 11.40
C LEU A 57 9.56 -2.51 12.81
N GLN A 58 10.84 -2.81 13.10
CA GLN A 58 11.29 -3.23 14.42
C GLN A 58 11.08 -2.14 15.47
N HIS A 59 11.39 -0.88 15.13
CA HIS A 59 11.16 0.24 16.03
C HIS A 59 9.67 0.39 16.35
N VAL A 60 8.81 0.43 15.36
CA VAL A 60 7.35 0.56 15.53
C VAL A 60 6.81 -0.59 16.39
N GLN A 61 7.28 -1.84 16.13
CA GLN A 61 6.89 -3.01 16.92
C GLN A 61 7.38 -2.91 18.39
N SER A 62 8.63 -2.48 18.61
CA SER A 62 9.21 -2.34 19.95
C SER A 62 8.52 -1.28 20.80
N CYS A 63 7.90 -0.28 20.16
CA CYS A 63 7.05 0.72 20.82
C CYS A 63 5.64 0.19 21.15
N GLY A 64 5.32 -1.05 20.86
CA GLY A 64 4.02 -1.67 21.12
C GLY A 64 2.92 -1.26 20.15
N HIS A 65 3.25 -0.66 19.02
CA HIS A 65 2.27 -0.27 18.01
C HIS A 65 1.75 -1.47 17.22
N GLN A 66 0.48 -1.40 16.81
CA GLN A 66 -0.08 -2.33 15.84
C GLN A 66 0.41 -1.96 14.42
N ILE A 67 0.82 -2.97 13.66
CA ILE A 67 1.21 -2.80 12.25
C ILE A 67 0.14 -3.41 11.37
N TRP A 68 -0.39 -2.62 10.44
CA TRP A 68 -1.41 -3.01 9.48
C TRP A 68 -0.88 -2.92 8.06
N VAL A 69 -1.22 -3.90 7.21
CA VAL A 69 -0.94 -3.87 5.77
C VAL A 69 -2.21 -3.45 5.04
N VAL A 70 -2.14 -2.35 4.27
CA VAL A 70 -3.25 -1.87 3.45
C VAL A 70 -2.81 -1.81 1.99
N THR A 71 -3.25 -2.78 1.18
CA THR A 71 -2.76 -2.98 -0.17
C THR A 71 -3.88 -3.16 -1.19
N GLY A 72 -3.67 -2.67 -2.42
CA GLY A 72 -4.53 -2.98 -3.57
C GLY A 72 -4.26 -4.36 -4.19
N SER A 73 -3.32 -5.13 -3.65
CA SER A 73 -3.02 -6.48 -4.14
C SER A 73 -4.11 -7.47 -3.74
N GLY A 74 -4.50 -8.33 -4.71
CA GLY A 74 -5.33 -9.51 -4.49
C GLY A 74 -4.52 -10.81 -4.47
N GLN A 75 -3.23 -10.77 -4.19
CA GLN A 75 -2.39 -11.98 -4.13
C GLN A 75 -2.56 -12.70 -2.80
N ARG A 76 -3.04 -13.94 -2.84
CA ARG A 76 -3.26 -14.76 -1.64
C ARG A 76 -1.96 -15.12 -0.91
N THR A 77 -0.84 -15.15 -1.63
CA THR A 77 0.50 -15.47 -1.12
C THR A 77 1.23 -14.26 -0.52
N LEU A 78 0.61 -13.06 -0.55
CA LEU A 78 1.27 -11.84 -0.09
C LEU A 78 1.75 -11.94 1.36
N ILE A 79 0.90 -12.45 2.26
CA ILE A 79 1.28 -12.58 3.68
C ILE A 79 2.44 -13.57 3.86
N ASP A 80 2.46 -14.65 3.09
CA ASP A 80 3.53 -15.64 3.17
C ASP A 80 4.85 -15.04 2.69
N SER A 81 4.82 -14.24 1.64
CA SER A 81 5.98 -13.47 1.15
C SER A 81 6.45 -12.45 2.20
N LEU A 82 5.54 -11.74 2.85
CA LEU A 82 5.87 -10.79 3.92
C LEU A 82 6.48 -11.51 5.14
N HIS A 83 5.95 -12.67 5.52
CA HIS A 83 6.50 -13.46 6.63
C HIS A 83 7.89 -14.03 6.33
N ALA A 84 8.16 -14.39 5.07
CA ALA A 84 9.48 -14.86 4.66
C ALA A 84 10.57 -13.79 4.82
N VAL A 85 10.21 -12.52 4.53
CA VAL A 85 11.14 -11.39 4.60
C VAL A 85 11.17 -10.74 5.98
N PHE A 86 10.01 -10.65 6.65
CA PHE A 86 9.84 -9.98 7.94
C PHE A 86 9.11 -10.89 8.93
N PRO A 87 9.79 -11.93 9.46
CA PRO A 87 9.16 -12.88 10.37
C PRO A 87 8.63 -12.17 11.63
N ASN A 88 7.40 -12.55 12.04
CA ASN A 88 6.72 -12.05 13.24
C ASN A 88 6.33 -10.55 13.26
N ILE A 89 6.46 -9.83 12.14
CA ILE A 89 6.04 -8.43 12.05
C ILE A 89 4.57 -8.32 11.65
N PHE A 90 4.19 -8.99 10.56
CA PHE A 90 2.86 -8.87 9.98
C PHE A 90 1.93 -9.99 10.47
N GLN A 91 0.66 -9.66 10.68
CA GLN A 91 -0.36 -10.61 11.14
C GLN A 91 -1.49 -10.69 10.10
N ARG A 92 -2.03 -11.91 9.87
CA ARG A 92 -3.07 -12.14 8.85
C ARG A 92 -4.37 -11.37 9.12
N ASP A 93 -4.71 -11.19 10.38
CA ASP A 93 -5.91 -10.46 10.81
C ASP A 93 -5.74 -8.93 10.74
N ARG A 94 -4.51 -8.44 10.53
CA ARG A 94 -4.17 -7.03 10.38
C ARG A 94 -3.82 -6.67 8.94
N MET A 95 -4.63 -7.16 8.01
CA MET A 95 -4.48 -6.88 6.58
C MET A 95 -5.80 -6.43 5.97
N ILE A 96 -5.71 -5.41 5.11
CA ILE A 96 -6.76 -4.99 4.17
C ILE A 96 -6.19 -5.15 2.77
N THR A 97 -6.84 -5.98 1.97
CA THR A 97 -6.42 -6.33 0.61
C THR A 97 -7.49 -5.93 -0.41
N ALA A 98 -7.26 -6.19 -1.70
CA ALA A 98 -8.27 -5.99 -2.72
C ALA A 98 -9.57 -6.82 -2.48
N PHE A 99 -9.50 -7.91 -1.72
CA PHE A 99 -10.67 -8.74 -1.40
C PHE A 99 -11.53 -8.15 -0.26
N ASP A 100 -10.99 -7.23 0.50
CA ASP A 100 -11.67 -6.63 1.65
C ASP A 100 -12.44 -5.36 1.29
N VAL A 101 -12.23 -4.78 0.09
CA VAL A 101 -12.76 -3.46 -0.29
C VAL A 101 -13.56 -3.53 -1.57
N THR A 102 -14.54 -2.64 -1.67
CA THR A 102 -15.29 -2.38 -2.91
C THR A 102 -14.55 -1.34 -3.75
N HIS A 103 -14.01 -0.31 -3.10
CA HIS A 103 -13.29 0.78 -3.76
C HIS A 103 -11.83 0.80 -3.27
N GLY A 104 -10.91 0.64 -4.21
CA GLY A 104 -9.47 0.74 -3.92
C GLY A 104 -9.00 2.19 -3.85
N LYS A 105 -7.76 2.41 -3.39
CA LYS A 105 -7.12 3.73 -3.39
C LYS A 105 -7.31 4.42 -4.77
N PRO A 106 -7.65 5.71 -4.83
CA PRO A 106 -7.58 6.73 -3.78
C PRO A 106 -8.81 6.85 -2.88
N ASP A 107 -9.81 5.95 -2.99
CA ASP A 107 -10.96 5.93 -2.09
C ASP A 107 -10.48 5.72 -0.65
N PRO A 108 -11.10 6.36 0.36
CA PRO A 108 -10.72 6.18 1.77
C PRO A 108 -11.04 4.79 2.34
N GLU A 109 -11.89 4.01 1.68
CA GLU A 109 -12.40 2.73 2.18
C GLU A 109 -11.30 1.80 2.73
N PRO A 110 -10.14 1.59 2.05
CA PRO A 110 -9.11 0.69 2.54
C PRO A 110 -8.55 1.10 3.91
N TYR A 111 -8.29 2.40 4.09
CA TYR A 111 -7.76 2.91 5.35
C TYR A 111 -8.81 3.06 6.43
N LEU A 112 -10.04 3.39 6.09
CA LEU A 112 -11.16 3.39 7.05
C LEU A 112 -11.39 2.00 7.63
N LYS A 113 -11.38 0.95 6.79
CA LYS A 113 -11.52 -0.43 7.26
C LYS A 113 -10.38 -0.87 8.16
N ALA A 114 -9.13 -0.50 7.85
CA ALA A 114 -7.99 -0.77 8.71
C ALA A 114 -8.12 -0.06 10.05
N TRP A 115 -8.46 1.23 10.02
CA TRP A 115 -8.67 2.02 11.23
C TRP A 115 -9.81 1.45 12.09
N GLU A 116 -10.98 1.18 11.54
CA GLU A 116 -12.12 0.60 12.25
C GLU A 116 -11.76 -0.73 12.92
N ARG A 117 -11.10 -1.64 12.18
CA ARG A 117 -10.65 -2.92 12.72
C ARG A 117 -9.55 -2.78 13.79
N SER A 118 -8.77 -1.70 13.77
CA SER A 118 -7.74 -1.45 14.79
C SER A 118 -8.31 -1.16 16.18
N GLY A 119 -9.53 -0.60 16.24
CA GLY A 119 -10.17 -0.16 17.47
C GLY A 119 -9.51 1.04 18.14
N LEU A 120 -8.60 1.74 17.46
CA LEU A 120 -7.85 2.87 18.00
C LEU A 120 -8.45 4.22 17.59
N PRO A 121 -8.29 5.28 18.41
CA PRO A 121 -8.61 6.64 17.97
C PRO A 121 -7.75 7.07 16.77
N LYS A 122 -8.32 7.86 15.84
CA LYS A 122 -7.62 8.31 14.63
C LYS A 122 -6.32 9.07 14.94
N GLU A 123 -6.34 9.85 16.00
CA GLU A 123 -5.20 10.67 16.44
C GLU A 123 -3.99 9.82 16.89
N LYS A 124 -4.21 8.52 17.13
CA LYS A 124 -3.17 7.54 17.46
C LYS A 124 -2.76 6.68 16.27
N CYS A 125 -3.31 6.97 15.10
CA CYS A 125 -3.04 6.22 13.88
C CYS A 125 -2.34 7.10 12.85
N PHE A 126 -1.37 6.54 12.16
CA PHE A 126 -0.75 7.17 11.01
C PHE A 126 -0.53 6.16 9.89
N VAL A 127 -0.42 6.67 8.68
CA VAL A 127 -0.18 5.90 7.47
C VAL A 127 1.24 6.18 6.99
N ILE A 128 1.96 5.16 6.56
CA ILE A 128 3.21 5.29 5.82
C ILE A 128 2.92 4.87 4.38
N GLU A 129 3.21 5.75 3.45
CA GLU A 129 2.93 5.57 2.03
C GLU A 129 4.10 6.03 1.14
N ASN A 130 4.14 5.53 -0.10
CA ASN A 130 5.12 5.93 -1.10
C ASN A 130 4.48 6.34 -2.43
N ALA A 131 3.14 6.34 -2.51
CA ALA A 131 2.41 6.57 -3.76
C ALA A 131 1.30 7.62 -3.60
N PRO A 132 1.08 8.50 -4.62
CA PRO A 132 0.08 9.57 -4.56
C PRO A 132 -1.34 9.09 -4.28
N LEU A 133 -1.75 7.93 -4.82
CA LEU A 133 -3.09 7.39 -4.59
C LEU A 133 -3.28 6.90 -3.15
N GLY A 134 -2.22 6.32 -2.56
CA GLY A 134 -2.24 5.91 -1.17
C GLY A 134 -2.29 7.10 -0.22
N ILE A 135 -1.51 8.13 -0.49
CA ILE A 135 -1.53 9.40 0.26
C ILE A 135 -2.93 10.00 0.25
N ARG A 136 -3.54 10.13 -0.95
CA ARG A 136 -4.92 10.65 -1.07
C ARG A 136 -5.93 9.82 -0.30
N SER A 137 -5.82 8.51 -0.37
CA SER A 137 -6.70 7.58 0.36
C SER A 137 -6.59 7.76 1.86
N GLY A 138 -5.36 7.81 2.42
CA GLY A 138 -5.12 8.05 3.83
C GLY A 138 -5.61 9.42 4.30
N LYS A 139 -5.36 10.47 3.51
CA LYS A 139 -5.85 11.84 3.80
C LYS A 139 -7.38 11.90 3.74
N ALA A 140 -8.01 11.26 2.75
CA ALA A 140 -9.46 11.18 2.65
C ALA A 140 -10.09 10.39 3.80
N ALA A 141 -9.39 9.41 4.37
CA ALA A 141 -9.79 8.71 5.58
C ALA A 141 -9.65 9.56 6.87
N GLY A 142 -9.05 10.75 6.78
CA GLY A 142 -8.80 11.64 7.92
C GLY A 142 -7.68 11.16 8.84
N LEU A 143 -6.71 10.44 8.28
CA LEU A 143 -5.53 9.97 9.01
C LEU A 143 -4.32 10.85 8.71
N THR A 144 -3.37 10.88 9.64
CA THR A 144 -2.04 11.44 9.40
C THR A 144 -1.29 10.56 8.41
N VAL A 145 -0.70 11.15 7.37
CA VAL A 145 0.02 10.41 6.32
C VAL A 145 1.45 10.90 6.22
N TYR A 146 2.37 10.00 6.45
CA TYR A 146 3.80 10.18 6.22
C TYR A 146 4.19 9.51 4.90
N ALA A 147 4.79 10.26 3.99
CA ALA A 147 5.27 9.72 2.72
C ALA A 147 6.78 9.46 2.77
N VAL A 148 7.19 8.35 2.18
CA VAL A 148 8.62 8.04 1.98
C VAL A 148 8.91 7.99 0.50
N ASN A 149 9.86 8.81 0.05
CA ASN A 149 10.38 8.77 -1.31
C ASN A 149 11.26 7.53 -1.49
N THR A 150 10.82 6.63 -2.34
CA THR A 150 11.55 5.39 -2.67
C THR A 150 12.46 5.53 -3.91
N GLY A 151 12.68 6.76 -4.37
CA GLY A 151 13.58 7.07 -5.49
C GLY A 151 12.94 6.96 -6.88
N ILE A 152 11.61 6.77 -6.95
CA ILE A 152 10.89 6.60 -8.21
C ILE A 152 10.06 7.83 -8.57
N LEU A 153 9.51 8.49 -7.56
CA LEU A 153 8.68 9.69 -7.66
C LEU A 153 9.47 10.91 -7.20
N THR A 154 8.99 12.08 -7.58
CA THR A 154 9.52 13.34 -7.07
C THR A 154 8.90 13.67 -5.72
N ARG A 155 9.54 14.55 -4.96
CA ARG A 155 8.99 15.07 -3.70
C ARG A 155 7.66 15.81 -3.90
N GLU A 156 7.47 16.43 -5.07
CA GLU A 156 6.25 17.13 -5.47
C GLU A 156 5.08 16.14 -5.65
N ASP A 157 5.33 14.96 -6.21
CA ASP A 157 4.32 13.91 -6.35
C ASP A 157 3.77 13.44 -4.99
N LEU A 158 4.56 13.57 -3.93
CA LEU A 158 4.25 13.13 -2.57
C LEU A 158 3.78 14.28 -1.66
N ALA A 159 3.74 15.51 -2.15
CA ALA A 159 3.52 16.72 -1.34
C ALA A 159 2.14 16.81 -0.65
N GLN A 160 1.18 15.95 -0.99
CA GLN A 160 -0.13 15.88 -0.31
C GLN A 160 -0.07 15.16 1.05
N ALA A 161 1.03 14.51 1.38
CA ALA A 161 1.27 13.93 2.71
C ALA A 161 1.47 15.04 3.77
N ASP A 162 1.24 14.72 5.03
CA ASP A 162 1.51 15.65 6.14
C ASP A 162 3.02 15.90 6.30
N GLN A 163 3.83 14.90 5.98
CA GLN A 163 5.28 15.02 5.92
C GLN A 163 5.86 14.05 4.89
N VAL A 164 6.93 14.47 4.20
CA VAL A 164 7.65 13.68 3.21
C VAL A 164 9.08 13.46 3.69
N PHE A 165 9.51 12.21 3.71
CA PHE A 165 10.87 11.78 4.06
C PHE A 165 11.57 11.27 2.79
N ASP A 166 12.86 11.56 2.65
CA ASP A 166 13.64 11.11 1.49
C ASP A 166 14.19 9.68 1.66
N SER A 167 14.00 9.07 2.83
CA SER A 167 14.38 7.69 3.10
C SER A 167 13.66 7.10 4.33
N MET A 168 13.69 5.77 4.45
CA MET A 168 13.28 5.08 5.68
C MET A 168 14.15 5.46 6.88
N THR A 169 15.40 5.85 6.66
CA THR A 169 16.29 6.35 7.73
C THR A 169 15.79 7.67 8.31
N GLU A 170 15.39 8.62 7.48
CA GLU A 170 14.81 9.88 7.96
C GLU A 170 13.51 9.67 8.71
N LEU A 171 12.62 8.82 8.17
CA LEU A 171 11.40 8.44 8.87
C LEU A 171 11.71 7.82 10.23
N LEU A 172 12.68 6.91 10.32
CA LEU A 172 13.08 6.28 11.59
C LEU A 172 13.59 7.32 12.61
N MET A 173 14.42 8.27 12.17
CA MET A 173 14.91 9.34 13.05
C MET A 173 13.75 10.19 13.58
N PHE A 174 12.78 10.49 12.74
CA PHE A 174 11.58 11.22 13.15
C PHE A 174 10.74 10.43 14.17
N LEU A 175 10.51 9.13 13.94
CA LEU A 175 9.69 8.28 14.82
C LEU A 175 10.35 8.04 16.20
N LYS A 176 11.64 8.29 16.34
CA LYS A 176 12.39 8.14 17.60
C LYS A 176 12.37 9.38 18.50
N GLN A 177 11.81 10.49 18.04
CA GLN A 177 11.68 11.74 18.80
C GLN A 177 10.51 11.70 19.78
#